data_8f4050d4612337d0875fc680ec3c9b7c
#
_entry.id   8f4050d4612337d0875fc680ec3c9b7c
#
_cell.length_a   1.000
_cell.length_b   1.000
_cell.length_c   1.000
_cell.angle_alpha   90.00
_cell.angle_beta   90.00
_cell.angle_gamma   90.00
#
_symmetry.space_group_name_H-M   'P 1'
#
loop_
_entity.id
_entity.type
_entity.pdbx_description
1 polymer ?
#
loop_
_entity_poly.entity_id
_entity_poly.type
_entity_poly.pdbx_seq_one_letter_code
_entity_poly.pdbx_strand_id
1 'polypeptide(L)'
;TQKKMTTWKSQLFAGVVILILFTLLITPLLALATRSIASFDTRSEQQGVLTSGITFENYRQLTINRRDSMFFVPPTTAIRNSLLYAAVVVILALVIGMPAAWALSHHSDSVFNRYIDPVLMLPLGTSAVTLGLGFIVALNRPPLDLRASPILIPIAHTLVAFPFVIRSLAPSLRSIKPRLRQAAAVLGASPYDVFRTVDLPLVGRALLVAATFAFTISLGEFGATALISRPEYPTIPLMIYRYISQPGATNYGQAMALSTILMVVAAVAIVLIERIRIADIGEF
;
A
#
# COMPACT_ATOMS: atom_id res chain seq x y z
N THR A 1 4.59 -21.53 -23.39
CA THR A 1 5.67 -22.56 -23.48
C THR A 1 6.90 -22.01 -22.79
N GLN A 2 7.14 -22.47 -21.54
CA GLN A 2 8.38 -22.14 -20.85
C GLN A 2 9.55 -22.85 -21.54
N LYS A 3 10.42 -22.07 -22.18
CA LYS A 3 11.64 -22.58 -22.79
C LYS A 3 12.61 -22.94 -21.65
N LYS A 4 12.87 -24.24 -21.43
CA LYS A 4 13.89 -24.66 -20.47
C LYS A 4 15.24 -24.03 -20.84
N MET A 5 15.85 -23.35 -19.90
CA MET A 5 17.22 -22.82 -20.06
C MET A 5 18.19 -24.01 -20.02
N THR A 6 18.55 -24.54 -21.20
CA THR A 6 19.40 -25.72 -21.34
C THR A 6 20.88 -25.40 -21.50
N THR A 7 21.24 -24.16 -21.78
CA THR A 7 22.61 -23.77 -22.03
C THR A 7 23.23 -23.12 -20.78
N TRP A 8 24.42 -23.55 -20.34
CA TRP A 8 25.14 -22.97 -19.20
C TRP A 8 25.29 -21.45 -19.27
N LYS A 9 25.52 -20.89 -20.46
CA LYS A 9 25.59 -19.44 -20.67
C LYS A 9 24.26 -18.73 -20.32
N SER A 10 23.11 -19.32 -20.64
CA SER A 10 21.80 -18.73 -20.30
C SER A 10 21.49 -18.83 -18.79
N GLN A 11 21.96 -19.88 -18.13
CA GLN A 11 21.84 -20.00 -16.67
C GLN A 11 22.74 -19.02 -15.95
N LEU A 12 23.99 -18.83 -16.43
CA LEU A 12 24.92 -17.85 -15.88
C LEU A 12 24.34 -16.41 -16.06
N PHE A 13 23.85 -16.09 -17.25
CA PHE A 13 23.23 -14.79 -17.53
C PHE A 13 22.03 -14.54 -16.58
N ALA A 14 21.13 -15.52 -16.46
CA ALA A 14 19.99 -15.40 -15.55
C ALA A 14 20.44 -15.26 -14.09
N GLY A 15 21.46 -16.02 -13.66
CA GLY A 15 22.04 -15.90 -12.30
C GLY A 15 22.60 -14.51 -12.03
N VAL A 16 23.34 -13.95 -12.97
CA VAL A 16 23.89 -12.59 -12.86
C VAL A 16 22.78 -11.55 -12.78
N VAL A 17 21.76 -11.65 -13.64
CA VAL A 17 20.62 -10.73 -13.62
C VAL A 17 19.86 -10.81 -12.29
N ILE A 18 19.59 -12.03 -11.80
CA ILE A 18 18.93 -12.23 -10.50
C ILE A 18 19.78 -11.66 -9.36
N LEU A 19 21.09 -11.89 -9.39
CA LEU A 19 22.01 -11.36 -8.36
C LEU A 19 22.01 -9.83 -8.36
N ILE A 20 22.09 -9.20 -9.54
CA ILE A 20 22.03 -7.74 -9.65
C ILE A 20 20.73 -7.20 -9.10
N LEU A 21 19.59 -7.77 -9.52
CA LEU A 21 18.27 -7.34 -9.05
C LEU A 21 18.12 -7.54 -7.53
N PHE A 22 18.59 -8.67 -7.00
CA PHE A 22 18.55 -8.95 -5.58
C PHE A 22 19.41 -7.97 -4.79
N THR A 23 20.64 -7.73 -5.25
CA THR A 23 21.54 -6.76 -4.61
C THR A 23 20.95 -5.36 -4.63
N LEU A 24 20.42 -4.91 -5.77
CA LEU A 24 19.81 -3.59 -5.92
C LEU A 24 18.57 -3.43 -5.03
N LEU A 25 17.80 -4.48 -4.82
CA LEU A 25 16.60 -4.48 -3.96
C LEU A 25 16.98 -4.52 -2.47
N ILE A 26 17.90 -5.38 -2.08
CA ILE A 26 18.21 -5.66 -0.67
C ILE A 26 19.15 -4.60 -0.08
N THR A 27 20.11 -4.09 -0.86
CA THR A 27 21.09 -3.12 -0.36
C THR A 27 20.46 -1.88 0.29
N PRO A 28 19.47 -1.19 -0.31
CA PRO A 28 18.88 -0.02 0.34
C PRO A 28 18.13 -0.38 1.62
N LEU A 29 17.48 -1.55 1.67
CA LEU A 29 16.77 -2.01 2.87
C LEU A 29 17.76 -2.33 4.01
N LEU A 30 18.86 -3.01 3.71
CA LEU A 30 19.92 -3.28 4.68
C LEU A 30 20.60 -1.99 5.12
N ALA A 31 20.90 -1.08 4.20
CA ALA A 31 21.49 0.22 4.53
C ALA A 31 20.58 1.03 5.46
N LEU A 32 19.27 1.00 5.26
CA LEU A 32 18.30 1.65 6.11
C LEU A 32 18.27 1.01 7.51
N ALA A 33 18.20 -0.32 7.59
CA ALA A 33 18.20 -1.05 8.84
C ALA A 33 19.52 -0.84 9.64
N THR A 34 20.67 -0.88 8.98
CA THR A 34 21.96 -0.65 9.64
C THR A 34 22.11 0.80 10.11
N ARG A 35 21.68 1.77 9.31
CA ARG A 35 21.72 3.17 9.71
C ARG A 35 20.74 3.50 10.83
N SER A 36 19.64 2.76 10.98
CA SER A 36 18.69 2.99 12.08
C SER A 36 19.27 2.66 13.47
N ILE A 37 20.25 1.74 13.53
CA ILE A 37 20.95 1.33 14.76
C ILE A 37 22.37 1.91 14.88
N ALA A 38 22.81 2.73 13.92
CA ALA A 38 24.10 3.38 13.96
C ALA A 38 24.06 4.62 14.86
N SER A 39 25.15 4.85 15.61
CA SER A 39 25.35 6.12 16.32
C SER A 39 25.82 7.19 15.33
N PHE A 40 25.21 8.38 15.41
CA PHE A 40 25.60 9.54 14.61
C PHE A 40 26.35 10.53 15.51
N ASP A 41 27.50 11.05 15.04
CA ASP A 41 28.22 12.09 15.77
C ASP A 41 27.48 13.44 15.66
N THR A 42 27.09 13.97 16.81
CA THR A 42 26.41 15.28 16.91
C THR A 42 27.34 16.46 16.59
N ARG A 43 28.66 16.23 16.53
CA ARG A 43 29.64 17.27 16.19
C ARG A 43 29.74 17.56 14.68
N SER A 44 29.29 16.64 13.84
CA SER A 44 29.27 16.79 12.37
C SER A 44 27.83 17.06 11.89
N GLU A 45 27.28 18.22 12.22
CA GLU A 45 25.87 18.56 11.95
C GLU A 45 25.42 18.52 10.48
N GLN A 46 26.35 18.41 9.54
CA GLN A 46 26.03 18.51 8.10
C GLN A 46 26.28 17.23 7.28
N GLN A 47 26.93 16.21 7.80
CA GLN A 47 27.34 15.07 6.97
C GLN A 47 27.15 13.70 7.63
N GLY A 48 26.26 13.44 8.54
CA GLY A 48 25.87 12.09 9.00
C GLY A 48 27.02 11.06 9.06
N VAL A 49 28.19 11.43 9.62
CA VAL A 49 29.35 10.54 9.72
C VAL A 49 29.03 9.47 10.74
N LEU A 50 29.08 8.20 10.29
CA LEU A 50 28.89 7.05 11.15
C LEU A 50 30.05 6.98 12.18
N THR A 51 29.74 7.15 13.44
CA THR A 51 30.66 6.77 14.53
C THR A 51 30.47 5.28 14.79
N SER A 52 31.62 4.60 15.06
CA SER A 52 31.63 3.15 15.30
C SER A 52 30.87 2.78 16.58
N GLY A 53 29.54 2.53 16.46
CA GLY A 53 28.76 2.04 17.59
C GLY A 53 27.36 1.61 17.16
N ILE A 54 26.91 0.48 17.70
CA ILE A 54 25.50 0.04 17.58
C ILE A 54 24.73 0.67 18.73
N THR A 55 23.64 1.38 18.42
CA THR A 55 22.81 2.01 19.44
C THR A 55 21.32 1.89 19.09
N PHE A 56 20.48 1.75 20.09
CA PHE A 56 19.04 1.84 19.97
C PHE A 56 18.49 3.23 20.37
N GLU A 57 19.39 4.20 20.55
CA GLU A 57 19.01 5.54 20.98
C GLU A 57 18.08 6.24 19.98
N ASN A 58 18.25 5.98 18.67
CA ASN A 58 17.37 6.51 17.63
C ASN A 58 15.91 6.10 17.84
N TYR A 59 15.66 4.87 18.28
CA TYR A 59 14.33 4.36 18.61
C TYR A 59 13.78 4.93 19.91
N ARG A 60 14.64 5.05 20.94
CA ARG A 60 14.27 5.64 22.23
C ARG A 60 13.86 7.10 22.08
N GLN A 61 14.60 7.84 21.25
CA GLN A 61 14.34 9.26 21.02
C GLN A 61 13.05 9.52 20.23
N LEU A 62 12.48 8.55 19.54
CA LEU A 62 11.16 8.68 18.92
C LEU A 62 10.06 8.98 19.93
N THR A 63 10.20 8.55 21.19
CA THR A 63 9.17 8.73 22.23
C THR A 63 9.36 10.00 23.05
N ILE A 64 10.45 10.74 22.84
CA ILE A 64 10.79 11.91 23.66
C ILE A 64 10.41 13.20 22.93
N ASN A 65 9.58 14.02 23.57
CA ASN A 65 9.27 15.38 23.10
C ASN A 65 10.40 16.36 23.52
N ARG A 66 11.47 16.45 22.76
CA ARG A 66 12.63 17.31 23.10
C ARG A 66 12.39 18.82 22.98
N ARG A 67 11.35 19.22 22.24
CA ARG A 67 11.06 20.63 21.94
C ARG A 67 9.84 21.16 22.66
N ASP A 68 9.27 20.40 23.59
CA ASP A 68 7.99 20.71 24.25
C ASP A 68 6.93 21.22 23.24
N SER A 69 6.98 20.67 22.02
CA SER A 69 6.06 21.05 20.97
C SER A 69 4.66 20.58 21.29
N MET A 70 3.70 21.52 21.28
CA MET A 70 2.28 21.20 21.43
C MET A 70 1.75 20.29 20.31
N PHE A 71 2.47 20.18 19.19
CA PHE A 71 2.15 19.32 18.04
C PHE A 71 2.96 18.02 18.01
N PHE A 72 3.63 17.68 19.12
CA PHE A 72 4.32 16.40 19.21
C PHE A 72 3.30 15.26 19.22
N VAL A 73 3.38 14.39 18.22
CA VAL A 73 2.59 13.18 18.16
C VAL A 73 3.53 11.98 18.29
N PRO A 74 3.30 11.08 19.26
CA PRO A 74 4.13 9.88 19.41
C PRO A 74 4.10 9.02 18.14
N PRO A 75 5.20 8.40 17.75
CA PRO A 75 5.25 7.51 16.58
C PRO A 75 4.25 6.35 16.63
N THR A 76 3.92 5.90 17.84
CA THR A 76 2.87 4.88 18.05
C THR A 76 1.51 5.32 17.49
N THR A 77 1.19 6.61 17.58
CA THR A 77 -0.03 7.17 16.97
C THR A 77 0.04 7.11 15.45
N ALA A 78 1.19 7.45 14.84
CA ALA A 78 1.36 7.35 13.39
C ALA A 78 1.28 5.91 12.89
N ILE A 79 1.86 4.96 13.63
CA ILE A 79 1.75 3.52 13.32
C ILE A 79 0.29 3.09 13.37
N ARG A 80 -0.41 3.41 14.47
CA ARG A 80 -1.84 3.10 14.62
C ARG A 80 -2.67 3.72 13.49
N ASN A 81 -2.47 4.99 13.18
CA ASN A 81 -3.20 5.69 12.13
C ASN A 81 -2.94 5.04 10.76
N SER A 82 -1.68 4.76 10.42
CA SER A 82 -1.34 4.10 9.14
C SER A 82 -2.00 2.74 9.00
N LEU A 83 -2.01 1.92 10.06
CA LEU A 83 -2.65 0.60 10.04
C LEU A 83 -4.18 0.71 9.96
N LEU A 84 -4.79 1.62 10.72
CA LEU A 84 -6.24 1.86 10.67
C LEU A 84 -6.68 2.36 9.31
N TYR A 85 -5.96 3.35 8.75
CA TYR A 85 -6.26 3.88 7.41
C TYR A 85 -6.09 2.80 6.35
N ALA A 86 -5.01 2.00 6.40
CA ALA A 86 -4.82 0.91 5.47
C ALA A 86 -5.95 -0.14 5.55
N ALA A 87 -6.41 -0.49 6.76
CA ALA A 87 -7.55 -1.39 6.95
C ALA A 87 -8.85 -0.82 6.37
N VAL A 88 -9.14 0.46 6.62
CA VAL A 88 -10.31 1.15 6.05
C VAL A 88 -10.22 1.22 4.52
N VAL A 89 -9.03 1.53 3.99
CA VAL A 89 -8.79 1.57 2.52
C VAL A 89 -9.03 0.20 1.88
N VAL A 90 -8.58 -0.88 2.51
CA VAL A 90 -8.86 -2.25 2.00
C VAL A 90 -10.37 -2.46 1.88
N ILE A 91 -11.13 -2.14 2.93
CA ILE A 91 -12.60 -2.31 2.92
C ILE A 91 -13.22 -1.44 1.82
N LEU A 92 -12.91 -0.15 1.79
CA LEU A 92 -13.50 0.78 0.80
C LEU A 92 -13.12 0.40 -0.63
N ALA A 93 -11.83 0.08 -0.87
CA ALA A 93 -11.36 -0.29 -2.19
C ALA A 93 -11.97 -1.61 -2.71
N LEU A 94 -12.21 -2.58 -1.82
CA LEU A 94 -12.90 -3.82 -2.18
C LEU A 94 -14.40 -3.60 -2.39
N VAL A 95 -15.06 -2.82 -1.52
CA VAL A 95 -16.50 -2.52 -1.63
C VAL A 95 -16.83 -1.78 -2.93
N ILE A 96 -15.97 -0.87 -3.37
CA ILE A 96 -16.16 -0.12 -4.62
C ILE A 96 -15.57 -0.89 -5.82
N GLY A 97 -14.39 -1.48 -5.64
CA GLY A 97 -13.63 -2.14 -6.70
C GLY A 97 -14.22 -3.45 -7.17
N MET A 98 -14.84 -4.23 -6.28
CA MET A 98 -15.46 -5.51 -6.66
C MET A 98 -16.66 -5.32 -7.61
N PRO A 99 -17.66 -4.46 -7.33
CA PRO A 99 -18.73 -4.17 -8.29
C PRO A 99 -18.23 -3.59 -9.61
N ALA A 100 -17.22 -2.69 -9.56
CA ALA A 100 -16.62 -2.12 -10.76
C ALA A 100 -15.93 -3.21 -11.62
N ALA A 101 -15.11 -4.08 -10.99
CA ALA A 101 -14.47 -5.20 -11.67
C ALA A 101 -15.50 -6.19 -12.25
N TRP A 102 -16.56 -6.45 -11.50
CA TRP A 102 -17.65 -7.31 -11.93
C TRP A 102 -18.36 -6.74 -13.17
N ALA A 103 -18.74 -5.46 -13.16
CA ALA A 103 -19.36 -4.77 -14.29
C ALA A 103 -18.46 -4.82 -15.54
N LEU A 104 -17.16 -4.51 -15.39
CA LEU A 104 -16.17 -4.55 -16.47
C LEU A 104 -15.92 -5.98 -16.99
N SER A 105 -16.16 -7.01 -16.19
CA SER A 105 -15.95 -8.40 -16.60
C SER A 105 -17.12 -9.00 -17.39
N HIS A 106 -18.36 -8.56 -17.10
CA HIS A 106 -19.57 -9.13 -17.72
C HIS A 106 -19.92 -8.51 -19.07
N HIS A 107 -19.51 -7.29 -19.34
CA HIS A 107 -19.85 -6.56 -20.55
C HIS A 107 -18.59 -6.14 -21.31
N SER A 108 -17.63 -7.07 -21.50
CA SER A 108 -16.32 -6.77 -22.09
C SER A 108 -16.37 -6.04 -23.42
N ASP A 109 -17.39 -6.31 -24.25
CA ASP A 109 -17.56 -5.77 -25.60
C ASP A 109 -18.50 -4.55 -25.67
N SER A 110 -18.98 -4.07 -24.52
CA SER A 110 -19.87 -2.90 -24.47
C SER A 110 -19.09 -1.61 -24.77
N VAL A 111 -19.68 -0.75 -25.62
CA VAL A 111 -19.20 0.60 -25.88
C VAL A 111 -19.00 1.37 -24.57
N PHE A 112 -19.88 1.16 -23.60
CA PHE A 112 -19.80 1.76 -22.26
C PHE A 112 -18.49 1.39 -21.53
N ASN A 113 -18.09 0.11 -21.53
CA ASN A 113 -16.85 -0.33 -20.90
C ASN A 113 -15.60 0.26 -21.57
N ARG A 114 -15.66 0.51 -22.87
CA ARG A 114 -14.56 1.13 -23.63
C ARG A 114 -14.24 2.54 -23.13
N TYR A 115 -15.25 3.27 -22.63
CA TYR A 115 -15.04 4.62 -22.09
C TYR A 115 -14.83 4.63 -20.57
N ILE A 116 -15.47 3.71 -19.84
CA ILE A 116 -15.37 3.67 -18.38
C ILE A 116 -14.05 3.10 -17.89
N ASP A 117 -13.50 2.07 -18.54
CA ASP A 117 -12.22 1.49 -18.11
C ASP A 117 -11.09 2.54 -18.05
N PRO A 118 -10.84 3.39 -19.09
CA PRO A 118 -9.87 4.47 -18.98
C PRO A 118 -10.17 5.47 -17.85
N VAL A 119 -11.44 5.83 -17.63
CA VAL A 119 -11.84 6.76 -16.57
C VAL A 119 -11.51 6.19 -15.18
N LEU A 120 -11.82 4.92 -14.95
CA LEU A 120 -11.50 4.23 -13.70
C LEU A 120 -9.97 4.09 -13.48
N MET A 121 -9.18 4.14 -14.56
CA MET A 121 -7.72 4.05 -14.50
C MET A 121 -7.04 5.44 -14.42
N LEU A 122 -7.77 6.56 -14.51
CA LEU A 122 -7.21 7.91 -14.42
C LEU A 122 -6.33 8.13 -13.18
N PRO A 123 -6.67 7.61 -11.97
CA PRO A 123 -5.82 7.79 -10.80
C PRO A 123 -4.41 7.20 -10.96
N LEU A 124 -4.23 6.16 -11.78
CA LEU A 124 -2.89 5.60 -12.07
C LEU A 124 -1.99 6.56 -12.88
N GLY A 125 -2.60 7.35 -13.74
CA GLY A 125 -1.89 8.34 -14.56
C GLY A 125 -1.73 9.70 -13.87
N THR A 126 -2.34 9.88 -12.70
CA THR A 126 -2.34 11.15 -11.98
C THR A 126 -1.39 11.06 -10.77
N SER A 127 -0.63 12.12 -10.51
CA SER A 127 0.17 12.17 -9.29
C SER A 127 -0.72 12.17 -8.05
N ALA A 128 -0.36 11.38 -7.03
CA ALA A 128 -1.07 11.35 -5.74
C ALA A 128 -1.09 12.74 -5.08
N VAL A 129 -0.04 13.55 -5.28
CA VAL A 129 0.01 14.96 -4.82
C VAL A 129 -1.07 15.79 -5.52
N THR A 130 -1.22 15.65 -6.84
CA THR A 130 -2.27 16.35 -7.61
C THR A 130 -3.67 15.94 -7.14
N LEU A 131 -3.88 14.65 -6.86
CA LEU A 131 -5.13 14.15 -6.28
C LEU A 131 -5.39 14.77 -4.90
N GLY A 132 -4.37 14.83 -4.04
CA GLY A 132 -4.45 15.48 -2.72
C GLY A 132 -4.87 16.95 -2.82
N LEU A 133 -4.28 17.70 -3.75
CA LEU A 133 -4.67 19.10 -4.02
C LEU A 133 -6.12 19.18 -4.52
N GLY A 134 -6.52 18.27 -5.42
CA GLY A 134 -7.90 18.17 -5.90
C GLY A 134 -8.91 17.95 -4.78
N PHE A 135 -8.59 17.08 -3.81
CA PHE A 135 -9.43 16.86 -2.63
C PHE A 135 -9.56 18.12 -1.76
N ILE A 136 -8.46 18.85 -1.55
CA ILE A 136 -8.51 20.12 -0.80
C ILE A 136 -9.43 21.11 -1.50
N VAL A 137 -9.33 21.25 -2.83
CA VAL A 137 -10.14 22.21 -3.59
C VAL A 137 -11.62 21.78 -3.62
N ALA A 138 -11.88 20.49 -3.80
CA ALA A 138 -13.25 19.99 -3.95
C ALA A 138 -14.01 19.86 -2.62
N LEU A 139 -13.31 19.56 -1.52
CA LEU A 139 -13.91 19.18 -0.24
C LEU A 139 -13.61 20.18 0.89
N ASN A 140 -13.47 21.47 0.57
CA ASN A 140 -13.24 22.53 1.56
C ASN A 140 -14.42 23.48 1.75
N ARG A 141 -15.59 23.14 1.21
CA ARG A 141 -16.81 23.98 1.28
C ARG A 141 -18.03 23.14 1.63
N PRO A 142 -19.00 23.70 2.39
CA PRO A 142 -20.29 23.05 2.58
C PRO A 142 -20.98 22.70 1.25
N PRO A 143 -21.69 21.53 1.16
CA PRO A 143 -22.05 20.61 2.25
C PRO A 143 -20.97 19.55 2.55
N LEU A 144 -19.89 19.45 1.80
CA LEU A 144 -18.87 18.40 1.91
C LEU A 144 -17.53 18.95 2.44
N ASP A 145 -17.54 19.72 3.51
CA ASP A 145 -16.30 20.14 4.15
C ASP A 145 -15.67 18.99 4.96
N LEU A 146 -14.83 18.22 4.28
CA LEU A 146 -14.07 17.11 4.89
C LEU A 146 -12.62 17.48 5.23
N ARG A 147 -12.20 18.72 4.98
CA ARG A 147 -10.80 19.16 5.18
C ARG A 147 -10.32 18.97 6.62
N ALA A 148 -11.23 19.08 7.60
CA ALA A 148 -10.91 18.88 9.01
C ALA A 148 -10.99 17.41 9.45
N SER A 149 -11.58 16.53 8.64
CA SER A 149 -11.87 15.16 9.00
C SER A 149 -10.70 14.22 8.69
N PRO A 150 -10.31 13.32 9.64
CA PRO A 150 -9.30 12.30 9.37
C PRO A 150 -9.74 11.28 8.30
N ILE A 151 -11.05 11.21 7.99
CA ILE A 151 -11.59 10.27 6.98
C ILE A 151 -11.19 10.65 5.55
N LEU A 152 -10.76 11.90 5.32
CA LEU A 152 -10.29 12.35 4.02
C LEU A 152 -9.04 11.58 3.58
N ILE A 153 -8.19 11.17 4.52
CA ILE A 153 -6.96 10.39 4.22
C ILE A 153 -7.32 9.02 3.61
N PRO A 154 -8.13 8.16 4.26
CA PRO A 154 -8.49 6.89 3.65
C PRO A 154 -9.31 7.02 2.36
N ILE A 155 -10.11 8.07 2.18
CA ILE A 155 -10.79 8.34 0.90
C ILE A 155 -9.77 8.58 -0.21
N ALA A 156 -8.78 9.44 0.03
CA ALA A 156 -7.73 9.73 -0.95
C ALA A 156 -6.88 8.48 -1.28
N HIS A 157 -6.49 7.72 -0.26
CA HIS A 157 -5.75 6.46 -0.46
C HIS A 157 -6.58 5.42 -1.23
N THR A 158 -7.91 5.36 -0.97
CA THR A 158 -8.80 4.46 -1.71
C THR A 158 -8.80 4.78 -3.19
N LEU A 159 -8.83 6.06 -3.56
CA LEU A 159 -8.79 6.46 -4.97
C LEU A 159 -7.48 6.04 -5.65
N VAL A 160 -6.35 6.11 -4.93
CA VAL A 160 -5.05 5.66 -5.44
C VAL A 160 -4.99 4.12 -5.56
N ALA A 161 -5.57 3.39 -4.59
CA ALA A 161 -5.54 1.93 -4.56
C ALA A 161 -6.57 1.26 -5.49
N PHE A 162 -7.69 1.91 -5.74
CA PHE A 162 -8.85 1.40 -6.46
C PHE A 162 -8.52 0.79 -7.84
N PRO A 163 -7.72 1.41 -8.73
CA PRO A 163 -7.38 0.81 -10.01
C PRO A 163 -6.64 -0.52 -9.89
N PHE A 164 -5.79 -0.68 -8.88
CA PHE A 164 -5.05 -1.93 -8.63
C PHE A 164 -6.00 -3.05 -8.20
N VAL A 165 -7.01 -2.72 -7.41
CA VAL A 165 -8.06 -3.67 -7.02
C VAL A 165 -8.81 -4.16 -8.26
N ILE A 166 -9.26 -3.25 -9.14
CA ILE A 166 -9.92 -3.62 -10.40
C ILE A 166 -9.01 -4.51 -11.26
N ARG A 167 -7.76 -4.12 -11.45
CA ARG A 167 -6.78 -4.88 -12.28
C ARG A 167 -6.47 -6.26 -11.71
N SER A 168 -6.60 -6.45 -10.40
CA SER A 168 -6.44 -7.76 -9.77
C SER A 168 -7.69 -8.64 -9.93
N LEU A 169 -8.89 -8.05 -9.81
CA LEU A 169 -10.14 -8.79 -9.76
C LEU A 169 -10.73 -9.09 -11.15
N ALA A 170 -10.67 -8.14 -12.10
CA ALA A 170 -11.33 -8.27 -13.39
C ALA A 170 -10.85 -9.50 -14.20
N PRO A 171 -9.55 -9.83 -14.30
CA PRO A 171 -9.11 -11.04 -15.00
C PRO A 171 -9.61 -12.33 -14.34
N SER A 172 -9.65 -12.37 -13.00
CA SER A 172 -10.14 -13.52 -12.24
C SER A 172 -11.64 -13.75 -12.50
N LEU A 173 -12.45 -12.67 -12.48
CA LEU A 173 -13.88 -12.72 -12.80
C LEU A 173 -14.14 -13.15 -14.24
N ARG A 174 -13.32 -12.71 -15.20
CA ARG A 174 -13.42 -13.14 -16.61
C ARG A 174 -13.05 -14.60 -16.84
N SER A 175 -12.22 -15.19 -15.97
CA SER A 175 -11.81 -16.60 -16.07
C SER A 175 -12.89 -17.58 -15.64
N ILE A 176 -13.93 -17.13 -14.94
CA ILE A 176 -15.06 -17.96 -14.50
C ILE A 176 -15.88 -18.41 -15.72
N LYS A 177 -15.94 -19.72 -15.91
CA LYS A 177 -16.69 -20.31 -17.04
C LYS A 177 -18.18 -19.96 -16.90
N PRO A 178 -18.85 -19.40 -17.95
CA PRO A 178 -20.28 -19.05 -17.90
C PRO A 178 -21.19 -20.21 -17.53
N ARG A 179 -20.78 -21.45 -17.88
CA ARG A 179 -21.53 -22.68 -17.57
C ARG A 179 -21.77 -22.88 -16.06
N LEU A 180 -20.84 -22.43 -15.20
CA LEU A 180 -21.00 -22.55 -13.75
C LEU A 180 -22.14 -21.69 -13.24
N ARG A 181 -22.23 -20.44 -13.73
CA ARG A 181 -23.34 -19.52 -13.41
C ARG A 181 -24.66 -20.02 -13.97
N GLN A 182 -24.64 -20.54 -15.20
CA GLN A 182 -25.84 -21.12 -15.83
C GLN A 182 -26.35 -22.35 -15.06
N ALA A 183 -25.46 -23.26 -14.63
CA ALA A 183 -25.84 -24.40 -13.82
C ALA A 183 -26.49 -24.00 -12.49
N ALA A 184 -25.94 -23.03 -11.80
CA ALA A 184 -26.52 -22.49 -10.57
C ALA A 184 -27.91 -21.86 -10.83
N ALA A 185 -28.06 -21.11 -11.93
CA ALA A 185 -29.35 -20.49 -12.31
C ALA A 185 -30.41 -21.56 -12.66
N VAL A 186 -30.04 -22.64 -13.35
CA VAL A 186 -30.95 -23.78 -13.63
C VAL A 186 -31.42 -24.46 -12.34
N LEU A 187 -30.57 -24.49 -11.31
CA LEU A 187 -30.92 -25.00 -9.97
C LEU A 187 -31.74 -23.99 -9.14
N GLY A 188 -32.17 -22.86 -9.73
CA GLY A 188 -33.03 -21.86 -9.09
C GLY A 188 -32.28 -20.82 -8.27
N ALA A 189 -30.96 -20.73 -8.38
CA ALA A 189 -30.19 -19.71 -7.67
C ALA A 189 -30.49 -18.30 -8.22
N SER A 190 -30.76 -17.35 -7.32
CA SER A 190 -30.88 -15.93 -7.67
C SER A 190 -29.54 -15.35 -8.13
N PRO A 191 -29.49 -14.20 -8.80
CA PRO A 191 -28.23 -13.54 -9.17
C PRO A 191 -27.30 -13.30 -7.97
N TYR A 192 -27.86 -13.00 -6.81
CA TYR A 192 -27.12 -12.82 -5.55
C TYR A 192 -26.54 -14.17 -5.05
N ASP A 193 -27.32 -15.26 -5.13
CA ASP A 193 -26.84 -16.60 -4.74
C ASP A 193 -25.75 -17.06 -5.69
N VAL A 194 -25.86 -16.83 -7.00
CA VAL A 194 -24.80 -17.10 -7.97
C VAL A 194 -23.51 -16.35 -7.61
N PHE A 195 -23.64 -15.06 -7.33
CA PHE A 195 -22.48 -14.26 -6.89
C PHE A 195 -21.85 -14.82 -5.62
N ARG A 196 -22.65 -15.16 -4.60
CA ARG A 196 -22.16 -15.64 -3.31
C ARG A 196 -21.58 -17.05 -3.36
N THR A 197 -22.20 -17.95 -4.14
CA THR A 197 -21.83 -19.39 -4.14
C THR A 197 -20.87 -19.78 -5.26
N VAL A 198 -20.83 -19.02 -6.36
CA VAL A 198 -19.99 -19.29 -7.52
C VAL A 198 -18.88 -18.25 -7.66
N ASP A 199 -19.25 -16.96 -7.83
CA ASP A 199 -18.27 -15.93 -8.17
C ASP A 199 -17.32 -15.64 -6.99
N LEU A 200 -17.86 -15.39 -5.81
CA LEU A 200 -17.08 -14.96 -4.63
C LEU A 200 -16.06 -16.02 -4.18
N PRO A 201 -16.38 -17.33 -4.07
CA PRO A 201 -15.38 -18.33 -3.71
C PRO A 201 -14.28 -18.48 -4.78
N LEU A 202 -14.64 -18.43 -6.06
CA LEU A 202 -13.67 -18.58 -7.15
C LEU A 202 -12.70 -17.40 -7.27
N VAL A 203 -13.12 -16.18 -6.88
CA VAL A 203 -12.25 -14.99 -6.87
C VAL A 203 -11.60 -14.73 -5.53
N GLY A 204 -11.84 -15.56 -4.52
CA GLY A 204 -11.31 -15.37 -3.16
C GLY A 204 -9.81 -15.09 -3.12
N ARG A 205 -9.02 -15.85 -3.89
CA ARG A 205 -7.57 -15.61 -4.02
C ARG A 205 -7.23 -14.26 -4.63
N ALA A 206 -7.98 -13.84 -5.65
CA ALA A 206 -7.78 -12.53 -6.26
C ALA A 206 -8.21 -11.40 -5.33
N LEU A 207 -9.22 -11.61 -4.48
CA LEU A 207 -9.60 -10.68 -3.42
C LEU A 207 -8.48 -10.49 -2.40
N LEU A 208 -7.82 -11.56 -1.96
CA LEU A 208 -6.66 -11.45 -1.07
C LEU A 208 -5.50 -10.69 -1.71
N VAL A 209 -5.22 -10.93 -2.99
CA VAL A 209 -4.20 -10.16 -3.73
C VAL A 209 -4.61 -8.70 -3.84
N ALA A 210 -5.86 -8.41 -4.19
CA ALA A 210 -6.38 -7.05 -4.26
C ALA A 210 -6.31 -6.32 -2.91
N ALA A 211 -6.66 -7.02 -1.81
CA ALA A 211 -6.53 -6.51 -0.44
C ALA A 211 -5.08 -6.19 -0.08
N THR A 212 -4.14 -7.08 -0.46
CA THR A 212 -2.69 -6.85 -0.24
C THR A 212 -2.22 -5.60 -0.97
N PHE A 213 -2.60 -5.41 -2.23
CA PHE A 213 -2.28 -4.19 -2.97
C PHE A 213 -2.86 -2.94 -2.31
N ALA A 214 -4.15 -2.95 -1.97
CA ALA A 214 -4.81 -1.82 -1.34
C ALA A 214 -4.16 -1.46 0.01
N PHE A 215 -3.82 -2.46 0.82
CA PHE A 215 -3.14 -2.30 2.09
C PHE A 215 -1.74 -1.69 1.91
N THR A 216 -0.92 -2.29 1.03
CA THR A 216 0.47 -1.88 0.82
C THR A 216 0.55 -0.46 0.22
N ILE A 217 -0.31 -0.14 -0.75
CA ILE A 217 -0.41 1.19 -1.35
C ILE A 217 -0.78 2.22 -0.27
N SER A 218 -1.79 1.93 0.54
CA SER A 218 -2.21 2.85 1.61
C SER A 218 -1.14 3.05 2.67
N LEU A 219 -0.44 1.98 3.06
CA LEU A 219 0.61 2.05 4.08
C LEU A 219 1.81 2.90 3.62
N GLY A 220 2.15 2.85 2.34
CA GLY A 220 3.26 3.60 1.74
C GLY A 220 2.86 4.96 1.14
N GLU A 221 1.56 5.30 1.13
CA GLU A 221 1.09 6.52 0.48
C GLU A 221 1.53 7.77 1.27
N PHE A 222 2.24 8.66 0.57
CA PHE A 222 2.78 9.90 1.10
C PHE A 222 2.25 11.14 0.35
N GLY A 223 2.12 11.05 -0.98
CA GLY A 223 1.89 12.21 -1.84
C GLY A 223 0.60 12.98 -1.53
N ALA A 224 -0.54 12.28 -1.49
CA ALA A 224 -1.81 12.89 -1.12
C ALA A 224 -1.81 13.26 0.37
N THR A 225 -1.29 12.36 1.23
CA THR A 225 -1.24 12.57 2.68
C THR A 225 -0.47 13.82 3.06
N ALA A 226 0.63 14.13 2.36
CA ALA A 226 1.45 15.32 2.64
C ALA A 226 0.66 16.63 2.53
N LEU A 227 -0.36 16.66 1.66
CA LEU A 227 -1.20 17.84 1.47
C LEU A 227 -2.44 17.86 2.37
N ILE A 228 -3.09 16.72 2.57
CA ILE A 228 -4.39 16.65 3.24
C ILE A 228 -4.29 16.35 4.74
N SER A 229 -3.17 15.77 5.21
CA SER A 229 -3.02 15.39 6.61
C SER A 229 -2.85 16.60 7.51
N ARG A 230 -3.43 16.49 8.72
CA ARG A 230 -3.24 17.46 9.80
C ARG A 230 -2.14 16.99 10.76
N PRO A 231 -1.55 17.91 11.56
CA PRO A 231 -0.54 17.56 12.54
C PRO A 231 -0.99 16.44 13.51
N GLU A 232 -2.26 16.42 13.88
CA GLU A 232 -2.85 15.50 14.86
C GLU A 232 -3.03 14.07 14.33
N TYR A 233 -3.07 13.91 13.00
CA TYR A 233 -3.36 12.62 12.34
C TYR A 233 -2.26 12.20 11.37
N PRO A 234 -0.99 12.13 11.81
CA PRO A 234 0.11 11.76 10.92
C PRO A 234 0.04 10.28 10.55
N THR A 235 0.56 9.99 9.35
CA THR A 235 0.94 8.62 8.94
C THR A 235 2.44 8.41 9.12
N ILE A 236 2.90 7.15 9.07
CA ILE A 236 4.34 6.85 9.19
C ILE A 236 5.16 7.54 8.10
N PRO A 237 4.81 7.48 6.79
CA PRO A 237 5.56 8.17 5.74
C PRO A 237 5.63 9.69 5.96
N LEU A 238 4.54 10.30 6.42
CA LEU A 238 4.53 11.74 6.72
C LEU A 238 5.45 12.09 7.90
N MET A 239 5.50 11.27 8.94
CA MET A 239 6.41 11.49 10.05
C MET A 239 7.88 11.32 9.64
N ILE A 240 8.19 10.31 8.83
CA ILE A 240 9.53 10.13 8.26
C ILE A 240 9.96 11.41 7.53
N TYR A 241 9.09 11.93 6.67
CA TYR A 241 9.34 13.17 5.95
C TYR A 241 9.56 14.37 6.88
N ARG A 242 8.75 14.50 7.94
CA ARG A 242 8.90 15.58 8.94
C ARG A 242 10.26 15.53 9.64
N TYR A 243 10.73 14.33 10.00
CA TYR A 243 12.05 14.18 10.62
C TYR A 243 13.19 14.47 9.65
N ILE A 244 13.16 13.90 8.43
CA ILE A 244 14.26 14.10 7.47
C ILE A 244 14.33 15.53 6.94
N SER A 245 13.22 16.27 6.96
CA SER A 245 13.16 17.68 6.55
C SER A 245 13.73 18.64 7.59
N GLN A 246 14.07 18.16 8.79
CA GLN A 246 14.66 18.98 9.85
C GLN A 246 16.15 18.66 9.96
N PRO A 247 17.02 19.69 10.07
CA PRO A 247 18.45 19.46 10.22
C PRO A 247 18.78 18.79 11.56
N GLY A 248 19.89 18.07 11.59
CA GLY A 248 20.45 17.46 12.79
C GLY A 248 20.51 15.93 12.73
N ALA A 249 21.61 15.37 13.27
CA ALA A 249 21.89 13.94 13.27
C ALA A 249 20.80 13.13 13.99
N THR A 250 20.22 13.67 15.05
CA THR A 250 19.11 13.05 15.79
C THR A 250 17.84 12.89 14.93
N ASN A 251 17.45 13.94 14.20
CA ASN A 251 16.29 13.87 13.33
C ASN A 251 16.49 12.85 12.20
N TYR A 252 17.69 12.83 11.65
CA TYR A 252 18.08 11.84 10.65
C TYR A 252 18.01 10.40 11.21
N GLY A 253 18.55 10.17 12.41
CA GLY A 253 18.47 8.86 13.09
C GLY A 253 17.03 8.42 13.38
N GLN A 254 16.18 9.34 13.83
CA GLN A 254 14.75 9.10 14.05
C GLN A 254 14.01 8.76 12.74
N ALA A 255 14.34 9.45 11.63
CA ALA A 255 13.79 9.12 10.31
C ALA A 255 14.18 7.69 9.88
N MET A 256 15.44 7.30 10.06
CA MET A 256 15.92 5.94 9.74
C MET A 256 15.23 4.88 10.60
N ALA A 257 15.12 5.13 11.91
CA ALA A 257 14.42 4.22 12.83
C ALA A 257 12.95 4.03 12.43
N LEU A 258 12.24 5.11 12.15
CA LEU A 258 10.82 5.05 11.77
C LEU A 258 10.61 4.41 10.38
N SER A 259 11.55 4.63 9.45
CA SER A 259 11.54 3.95 8.15
C SER A 259 11.76 2.44 8.29
N THR A 260 12.63 2.02 9.21
CA THR A 260 12.83 0.59 9.52
C THR A 260 11.58 -0.01 10.16
N ILE A 261 10.90 0.72 11.05
CA ILE A 261 9.62 0.28 11.61
C ILE A 261 8.57 0.10 10.49
N LEU A 262 8.46 1.07 9.57
CA LEU A 262 7.54 0.95 8.43
C LEU A 262 7.85 -0.29 7.57
N MET A 263 9.14 -0.53 7.28
CA MET A 263 9.59 -1.70 6.52
C MET A 263 9.18 -3.01 7.22
N VAL A 264 9.40 -3.11 8.54
CA VAL A 264 9.04 -4.30 9.32
C VAL A 264 7.52 -4.49 9.37
N VAL A 265 6.77 -3.42 9.64
CA VAL A 265 5.30 -3.45 9.67
C VAL A 265 4.74 -3.91 8.33
N ALA A 266 5.24 -3.34 7.22
CA ALA A 266 4.82 -3.74 5.87
C ALA A 266 5.16 -5.21 5.58
N ALA A 267 6.38 -5.65 5.90
CA ALA A 267 6.81 -7.03 5.68
C ALA A 267 5.96 -8.02 6.50
N VAL A 268 5.73 -7.75 7.78
CA VAL A 268 4.90 -8.58 8.65
C VAL A 268 3.47 -8.67 8.12
N ALA A 269 2.88 -7.53 7.73
CA ALA A 269 1.52 -7.50 7.21
C ALA A 269 1.40 -8.31 5.90
N ILE A 270 2.34 -8.16 4.96
CA ILE A 270 2.37 -8.92 3.71
C ILE A 270 2.49 -10.43 4.00
N VAL A 271 3.41 -10.82 4.90
CA VAL A 271 3.59 -12.24 5.28
C VAL A 271 2.32 -12.82 5.92
N LEU A 272 1.64 -12.04 6.77
CA LEU A 272 0.39 -12.50 7.40
C LEU A 272 -0.72 -12.70 6.35
N ILE A 273 -0.89 -11.76 5.42
CA ILE A 273 -1.88 -11.86 4.34
C ILE A 273 -1.55 -13.06 3.43
N GLU A 274 -0.26 -13.24 3.10
CA GLU A 274 0.20 -14.35 2.25
C GLU A 274 -0.01 -15.73 2.93
N ARG A 275 0.17 -15.81 4.25
CA ARG A 275 -0.15 -17.06 4.99
C ARG A 275 -1.62 -17.43 4.90
N ILE A 276 -2.54 -16.47 5.00
CA ILE A 276 -3.97 -16.71 4.82
C ILE A 276 -4.24 -17.25 3.43
N ARG A 277 -3.59 -16.69 2.39
CA ARG A 277 -3.71 -17.14 1.00
C ARG A 277 -3.26 -18.57 0.80
N ILE A 278 -2.17 -19.00 1.48
CA ILE A 278 -1.59 -20.34 1.33
C ILE A 278 -2.39 -21.38 2.13
N ALA A 279 -2.90 -21.04 3.30
CA ALA A 279 -3.71 -21.95 4.12
C ALA A 279 -4.96 -22.45 3.38
N ASP A 280 -5.55 -21.58 2.54
CA ASP A 280 -6.72 -21.91 1.69
C ASP A 280 -6.40 -22.87 0.51
N ILE A 281 -5.12 -23.19 0.27
CA ILE A 281 -4.67 -24.13 -0.79
C ILE A 281 -4.66 -25.58 -0.30
N GLY A 282 -4.64 -25.80 1.00
CA GLY A 282 -4.48 -27.14 1.62
C GLY A 282 -5.77 -27.92 1.82
N GLU A 283 -6.95 -27.36 1.50
CA GLU A 283 -8.24 -27.99 1.78
C GLU A 283 -8.99 -28.53 0.53
N PHE A 284 -8.28 -28.69 -0.62
CA PHE A 284 -8.88 -29.32 -1.82
C PHE A 284 -7.97 -30.40 -2.40
#